data_3bdc381b500e9fa1905a61f73e1db9a9
#
_entry.id   3bdc381b500e9fa1905a61f73e1db9a9
#
_cell.length_a   1.000
_cell.length_b   1.000
_cell.length_c   1.000
_cell.angle_alpha   90.00
_cell.angle_beta   90.00
_cell.angle_gamma   90.00
#
_symmetry.space_group_name_H-M   'P 1'
#
loop_
_entity.id
_entity.type
_entity.pdbx_description
1 polymer ?
#
loop_
_entity_poly.entity_id
_entity_poly.type
_entity_poly.pdbx_seq_one_letter_code
_entity_poly.pdbx_strand_id
1 'polypeptide(L)'
;MYALDTNAARQADERSGRINEIGKFIGTFSRAEDVTSSKGTRGIDFAFETDDRLSANFSLWTLNAQGESLFGFKQLQAMMACMRVRNIEPVRAVVKKWDRNSSSMVEVEAEVFKELMSKKIGILFETEDYEKNDGSIGTKVVPAAFFDPTTELMAAEILDRKVQPLQLAKVVQSLRHRPLKKRNGAQQSASRQPQGNGLSGGFDEMDDDIPF
;
A
#
# COMPACT_ATOMS: atom_id res chain seq x y z
N MET A 1 -7.58 37.34 29.84
CA MET A 1 -8.74 36.43 30.02
C MET A 1 -8.89 35.65 28.70
N TYR A 2 -8.91 34.32 28.76
CA TYR A 2 -9.14 33.48 27.57
C TYR A 2 -10.62 33.08 27.56
N ALA A 3 -11.29 33.26 26.42
CA ALA A 3 -12.63 32.75 26.18
C ALA A 3 -12.54 31.50 25.31
N LEU A 4 -13.47 30.56 25.49
CA LEU A 4 -13.53 29.36 24.64
C LEU A 4 -13.86 29.75 23.21
N ASP A 5 -12.93 29.45 22.29
CA ASP A 5 -13.18 29.48 20.85
C ASP A 5 -13.56 28.06 20.40
N THR A 6 -14.83 27.87 20.10
CA THR A 6 -15.36 26.56 19.70
C THR A 6 -14.85 26.10 18.34
N ASN A 7 -14.45 27.02 17.46
CA ASN A 7 -13.86 26.64 16.17
C ASN A 7 -12.41 26.21 16.33
N ALA A 8 -11.64 26.94 17.13
CA ALA A 8 -10.26 26.54 17.45
C ALA A 8 -10.23 25.18 18.20
N ALA A 9 -11.18 24.94 19.11
CA ALA A 9 -11.29 23.65 19.80
C ALA A 9 -11.61 22.50 18.82
N ARG A 10 -12.52 22.71 17.86
CA ARG A 10 -12.80 21.71 16.81
C ARG A 10 -11.59 21.47 15.91
N GLN A 11 -10.89 22.52 15.50
CA GLN A 11 -9.68 22.41 14.68
C GLN A 11 -8.54 21.67 15.41
N ALA A 12 -8.46 21.77 16.73
CA ALA A 12 -7.47 21.04 17.52
C ALA A 12 -7.70 19.52 17.51
N ASP A 13 -8.96 19.09 17.33
CA ASP A 13 -9.33 17.67 17.23
C ASP A 13 -9.29 17.17 15.76
N GLU A 14 -9.25 18.09 14.78
CA GLU A 14 -9.15 17.71 13.37
C GLU A 14 -7.78 17.13 13.07
N ARG A 15 -7.71 15.80 12.95
CA ARG A 15 -6.54 15.10 12.45
C ARG A 15 -6.63 15.07 10.92
N SER A 16 -5.84 15.91 10.26
CA SER A 16 -5.62 15.83 8.82
C SER A 16 -4.14 15.61 8.56
N GLY A 17 -3.80 14.76 7.63
CA GLY A 17 -2.40 14.53 7.30
C GLY A 17 -2.15 13.19 6.63
N ARG A 18 -0.88 12.86 6.51
CA ARG A 18 -0.45 11.55 6.00
C ARG A 18 -0.33 10.55 7.13
N ILE A 19 -0.77 9.33 6.87
CA ILE A 19 -0.41 8.19 7.70
C ILE A 19 1.09 7.96 7.53
N ASN A 20 1.84 8.05 8.61
CA ASN A 20 3.30 7.90 8.65
C ASN A 20 3.77 6.97 9.77
N GLU A 21 2.85 6.22 10.37
CA GLU A 21 3.08 5.34 11.51
C GLU A 21 2.56 3.94 11.26
N ILE A 22 3.13 2.99 12.00
CA ILE A 22 2.66 1.60 12.03
C ILE A 22 1.33 1.54 12.76
N GLY A 23 0.36 0.83 12.17
CA GLY A 23 -0.92 0.71 12.86
C GLY A 23 -2.03 0.07 12.04
N LYS A 24 -3.20 0.07 12.68
CA LYS A 24 -4.47 -0.41 12.14
C LYS A 24 -5.33 0.79 11.77
N PHE A 25 -5.70 0.89 10.50
CA PHE A 25 -6.49 1.99 9.98
C PHE A 25 -7.71 1.47 9.22
N ILE A 26 -8.82 2.19 9.34
CA ILE A 26 -10.07 1.90 8.63
C ILE A 26 -10.43 3.12 7.79
N GLY A 27 -10.76 2.89 6.52
CA GLY A 27 -11.11 3.97 5.60
C GLY A 27 -11.64 3.43 4.28
N THR A 28 -11.58 4.27 3.26
CA THR A 28 -12.00 3.97 1.89
C THR A 28 -10.92 4.36 0.90
N PHE A 29 -10.97 3.79 -0.30
CA PHE A 29 -10.14 4.28 -1.40
C PHE A 29 -10.88 5.40 -2.13
N SER A 30 -10.28 6.57 -2.16
CA SER A 30 -10.71 7.69 -3.02
C SER A 30 -10.26 7.50 -4.46
N ARG A 31 -9.20 6.67 -4.69
CA ARG A 31 -8.71 6.27 -5.99
C ARG A 31 -8.15 4.85 -5.93
N ALA A 32 -8.44 4.05 -6.95
CA ALA A 32 -7.84 2.75 -7.23
C ALA A 32 -7.61 2.67 -8.74
N GLU A 33 -6.42 3.08 -9.20
CA GLU A 33 -6.11 3.32 -10.60
C GLU A 33 -5.27 2.18 -11.19
N ASP A 34 -5.64 1.70 -12.40
CA ASP A 34 -4.82 0.76 -13.16
C ASP A 34 -3.59 1.48 -13.69
N VAL A 35 -2.41 1.00 -13.30
CA VAL A 35 -1.14 1.62 -13.66
C VAL A 35 -0.18 0.60 -14.25
N THR A 36 0.64 1.08 -15.19
CA THR A 36 1.73 0.30 -15.77
C THR A 36 3.02 1.09 -15.64
N SER A 37 4.05 0.48 -15.05
CA SER A 37 5.37 1.11 -14.93
C SER A 37 6.06 1.24 -16.28
N SER A 38 7.10 2.06 -16.35
CA SER A 38 7.94 2.20 -17.54
C SER A 38 8.61 0.87 -17.98
N LYS A 39 8.77 -0.08 -17.06
CA LYS A 39 9.32 -1.43 -17.31
C LYS A 39 8.23 -2.45 -17.67
N GLY A 40 6.95 -2.04 -17.83
CA GLY A 40 5.84 -2.92 -18.20
C GLY A 40 5.22 -3.69 -17.03
N THR A 41 5.61 -3.43 -15.79
CA THR A 41 4.99 -4.01 -14.60
C THR A 41 3.61 -3.39 -14.39
N ARG A 42 2.58 -4.23 -14.23
CA ARG A 42 1.20 -3.77 -14.01
C ARG A 42 0.84 -3.80 -12.53
N GLY A 43 0.05 -2.83 -12.12
CA GLY A 43 -0.38 -2.71 -10.72
C GLY A 43 -1.58 -1.79 -10.55
N ILE A 44 -1.93 -1.55 -9.30
CA ILE A 44 -2.99 -0.63 -8.94
C ILE A 44 -2.41 0.39 -7.96
N ASP A 45 -2.59 1.67 -8.28
CA ASP A 45 -2.22 2.79 -7.42
C ASP A 45 -3.41 3.25 -6.59
N PHE A 46 -3.24 3.23 -5.27
CA PHE A 46 -4.29 3.52 -4.32
C PHE A 46 -4.08 4.84 -3.61
N ALA A 47 -5.15 5.63 -3.50
CA ALA A 47 -5.26 6.69 -2.53
C ALA A 47 -6.28 6.26 -1.45
N PHE A 48 -5.80 6.08 -0.23
CA PHE A 48 -6.59 5.66 0.93
C PHE A 48 -6.83 6.84 1.85
N GLU A 49 -8.04 6.94 2.39
CA GLU A 49 -8.43 7.99 3.33
C GLU A 49 -9.28 7.40 4.45
N THR A 50 -8.93 7.75 5.69
CA THR A 50 -9.72 7.40 6.89
C THR A 50 -10.85 8.38 7.11
N ASP A 51 -11.82 8.01 7.95
CA ASP A 51 -12.91 8.92 8.37
C ASP A 51 -12.36 10.19 9.07
N ASP A 52 -11.18 10.10 9.73
CA ASP A 52 -10.48 11.22 10.38
C ASP A 52 -9.60 12.03 9.39
N ARG A 53 -9.77 11.84 8.08
CA ARG A 53 -9.00 12.53 7.02
C ARG A 53 -7.49 12.27 7.02
N LEU A 54 -7.05 11.19 7.63
CA LEU A 54 -5.68 10.70 7.42
C LEU A 54 -5.59 9.98 6.08
N SER A 55 -4.53 10.22 5.33
CA SER A 55 -4.37 9.66 3.99
C SER A 55 -3.08 8.86 3.82
N ALA A 56 -3.12 7.86 2.95
CA ALA A 56 -1.95 7.12 2.49
C ALA A 56 -2.07 6.82 1.00
N ASN A 57 -0.95 6.91 0.30
CA ASN A 57 -0.84 6.46 -1.09
C ASN A 57 0.11 5.28 -1.14
N PHE A 58 -0.26 4.25 -1.87
CA PHE A 58 0.58 3.07 -2.09
C PHE A 58 0.18 2.36 -3.38
N SER A 59 1.10 1.60 -3.95
CA SER A 59 0.85 0.80 -5.15
C SER A 59 0.99 -0.68 -4.83
N LEU A 60 0.13 -1.51 -5.42
CA LEU A 60 0.27 -2.96 -5.43
C LEU A 60 0.65 -3.41 -6.84
N TRP A 61 1.90 -3.78 -7.02
CA TRP A 61 2.38 -4.34 -8.28
C TRP A 61 1.94 -5.81 -8.39
N THR A 62 1.10 -6.11 -9.36
CA THR A 62 0.39 -7.40 -9.46
C THR A 62 1.00 -8.35 -10.47
N LEU A 63 1.47 -7.84 -11.61
CA LEU A 63 2.03 -8.64 -12.70
C LEU A 63 3.34 -8.01 -13.19
N ASN A 64 4.35 -8.83 -13.45
CA ASN A 64 5.56 -8.35 -14.15
C ASN A 64 5.29 -8.15 -15.66
N ALA A 65 6.29 -7.68 -16.41
CA ALA A 65 6.18 -7.45 -17.84
C ALA A 65 5.88 -8.73 -18.66
N GLN A 66 6.18 -9.89 -18.12
CA GLN A 66 5.91 -11.21 -18.70
C GLN A 66 4.52 -11.76 -18.35
N GLY A 67 3.75 -11.03 -17.52
CA GLY A 67 2.42 -11.44 -17.06
C GLY A 67 2.44 -12.41 -15.86
N GLU A 68 3.58 -12.60 -15.22
CA GLU A 68 3.69 -13.45 -14.03
C GLU A 68 3.25 -12.71 -12.77
N SER A 69 2.61 -13.44 -11.85
CA SER A 69 2.07 -12.86 -10.63
C SER A 69 3.16 -12.47 -9.63
N LEU A 70 3.09 -11.23 -9.16
CA LEU A 70 3.92 -10.69 -8.10
C LEU A 70 3.24 -10.80 -6.73
N PHE A 71 3.96 -10.47 -5.67
CA PHE A 71 3.41 -10.48 -4.30
C PHE A 71 2.17 -9.58 -4.15
N GLY A 72 2.15 -8.42 -4.80
CA GLY A 72 0.99 -7.51 -4.81
C GLY A 72 -0.29 -8.13 -5.36
N PHE A 73 -0.19 -9.14 -6.25
CA PHE A 73 -1.36 -9.89 -6.69
C PHE A 73 -2.02 -10.63 -5.52
N LYS A 74 -1.25 -11.28 -4.66
CA LYS A 74 -1.78 -11.97 -3.47
C LYS A 74 -2.41 -10.98 -2.49
N GLN A 75 -1.79 -9.80 -2.32
CA GLN A 75 -2.33 -8.74 -1.49
C GLN A 75 -3.65 -8.19 -2.05
N LEU A 76 -3.76 -8.01 -3.37
CA LEU A 76 -5.00 -7.60 -4.03
C LEU A 76 -6.12 -8.64 -3.81
N GLN A 77 -5.83 -9.93 -3.96
CA GLN A 77 -6.81 -11.00 -3.70
C GLN A 77 -7.29 -10.98 -2.24
N ALA A 78 -6.39 -10.77 -1.29
CA ALA A 78 -6.74 -10.65 0.12
C ALA A 78 -7.61 -9.41 0.39
N MET A 79 -7.29 -8.28 -0.23
CA MET A 79 -8.09 -7.05 -0.17
C MET A 79 -9.50 -7.28 -0.72
N MET A 80 -9.62 -7.87 -1.92
CA MET A 80 -10.90 -8.18 -2.56
C MET A 80 -11.77 -9.10 -1.68
N ALA A 81 -11.17 -10.11 -1.05
CA ALA A 81 -11.87 -11.00 -0.12
C ALA A 81 -12.42 -10.22 1.09
N CYS A 82 -11.63 -9.34 1.70
CA CYS A 82 -12.03 -8.49 2.81
C CYS A 82 -13.16 -7.51 2.43
N MET A 83 -13.13 -6.98 1.22
CA MET A 83 -14.15 -6.09 0.67
C MET A 83 -15.37 -6.82 0.10
N ARG A 84 -15.35 -8.15 0.06
CA ARG A 84 -16.37 -9.00 -0.57
C ARG A 84 -16.62 -8.61 -2.03
N VAL A 85 -15.54 -8.35 -2.76
CA VAL A 85 -15.52 -8.07 -4.20
C VAL A 85 -15.01 -9.30 -4.92
N ARG A 86 -15.75 -9.77 -5.95
CA ARG A 86 -15.36 -10.97 -6.71
C ARG A 86 -14.61 -10.65 -7.97
N ASN A 87 -15.02 -9.59 -8.67
CA ASN A 87 -14.43 -9.16 -9.92
C ASN A 87 -14.20 -7.66 -9.86
N ILE A 88 -13.17 -7.20 -10.54
CA ILE A 88 -12.87 -5.79 -10.75
C ILE A 88 -12.56 -5.59 -12.23
N GLU A 89 -13.10 -4.53 -12.81
CA GLU A 89 -12.86 -4.16 -14.20
C GLU A 89 -12.45 -2.69 -14.29
N PRO A 90 -11.39 -2.36 -15.06
CA PRO A 90 -10.99 -0.98 -15.21
C PRO A 90 -12.05 -0.21 -16.03
N VAL A 91 -12.44 0.95 -15.51
CA VAL A 91 -13.35 1.86 -16.20
C VAL A 91 -12.78 3.27 -16.21
N ARG A 92 -13.00 3.99 -17.30
CA ARG A 92 -12.58 5.40 -17.37
C ARG A 92 -13.40 6.25 -16.42
N ALA A 93 -12.72 7.06 -15.63
CA ALA A 93 -13.33 8.02 -14.73
C ALA A 93 -12.41 9.21 -14.52
N VAL A 94 -13.00 10.33 -14.12
CA VAL A 94 -12.25 11.50 -13.67
C VAL A 94 -11.87 11.30 -12.21
N VAL A 95 -10.59 11.42 -11.92
CA VAL A 95 -10.03 11.32 -10.57
C VAL A 95 -9.18 12.54 -10.23
N LYS A 96 -9.09 12.83 -8.94
CA LYS A 96 -8.24 13.91 -8.46
C LYS A 96 -6.83 13.36 -8.17
N LYS A 97 -5.83 13.99 -8.79
CA LYS A 97 -4.41 13.70 -8.57
C LYS A 97 -3.65 14.94 -8.17
N TRP A 98 -2.66 14.78 -7.34
CA TRP A 98 -1.71 15.85 -7.06
C TRP A 98 -0.78 16.05 -8.25
N ASP A 99 -0.82 17.23 -8.83
CA ASP A 99 0.14 17.64 -9.85
C ASP A 99 1.28 18.45 -9.22
N ARG A 100 2.51 18.00 -9.45
CA ARG A 100 3.71 18.64 -8.91
C ARG A 100 4.02 19.98 -9.55
N ASN A 101 3.69 20.13 -10.84
CA ASN A 101 4.00 21.35 -11.59
C ASN A 101 3.14 22.51 -11.13
N SER A 102 1.85 22.25 -10.93
CA SER A 102 0.89 23.25 -10.45
C SER A 102 0.78 23.28 -8.92
N SER A 103 1.42 22.33 -8.20
CA SER A 103 1.30 22.17 -6.74
C SER A 103 -0.16 22.17 -6.27
N SER A 104 -1.04 21.53 -7.02
CA SER A 104 -2.48 21.50 -6.75
C SER A 104 -3.10 20.17 -7.13
N MET A 105 -4.32 19.91 -6.63
CA MET A 105 -5.13 18.77 -7.06
C MET A 105 -5.75 19.10 -8.42
N VAL A 106 -5.47 18.27 -9.42
CA VAL A 106 -6.03 18.38 -10.77
C VAL A 106 -6.94 17.20 -11.06
N GLU A 107 -7.96 17.44 -11.86
CA GLU A 107 -8.85 16.39 -12.36
C GLU A 107 -8.25 15.79 -13.64
N VAL A 108 -8.05 14.47 -13.65
CA VAL A 108 -7.51 13.74 -14.81
C VAL A 108 -8.39 12.54 -15.11
N GLU A 109 -8.54 12.21 -16.38
CA GLU A 109 -9.12 10.93 -16.79
C GLU A 109 -8.13 9.82 -16.54
N ALA A 110 -8.58 8.75 -15.87
CA ALA A 110 -7.79 7.56 -15.59
C ALA A 110 -8.66 6.30 -15.65
N GLU A 111 -8.03 5.15 -15.84
CA GLU A 111 -8.69 3.86 -15.70
C GLU A 111 -8.68 3.45 -14.23
N VAL A 112 -9.84 3.26 -13.63
CA VAL A 112 -9.98 2.98 -12.20
C VAL A 112 -10.89 1.79 -11.94
N PHE A 113 -10.68 1.11 -10.82
CA PHE A 113 -11.50 0.01 -10.33
C PHE A 113 -12.53 0.54 -9.33
N LYS A 114 -13.72 0.94 -9.84
CA LYS A 114 -14.77 1.52 -9.02
C LYS A 114 -15.28 0.58 -7.93
N GLU A 115 -15.23 -0.73 -8.16
CA GLU A 115 -15.64 -1.75 -7.21
C GLU A 115 -14.81 -1.73 -5.92
N LEU A 116 -13.56 -1.25 -6.00
CA LEU A 116 -12.68 -1.06 -4.84
C LEU A 116 -12.87 0.30 -4.18
N MET A 117 -13.40 1.28 -4.89
CA MET A 117 -13.62 2.63 -4.35
C MET A 117 -14.89 2.67 -3.50
N SER A 118 -14.92 3.60 -2.54
CA SER A 118 -16.10 3.87 -1.70
C SER A 118 -16.56 2.73 -0.78
N LYS A 119 -15.89 1.58 -0.77
CA LYS A 119 -16.10 0.52 0.22
C LYS A 119 -15.12 0.67 1.36
N LYS A 120 -15.60 0.49 2.60
CA LYS A 120 -14.72 0.50 3.76
C LYS A 120 -13.83 -0.74 3.77
N ILE A 121 -12.58 -0.52 4.10
CA ILE A 121 -11.53 -1.55 4.24
C ILE A 121 -10.68 -1.24 5.47
N GLY A 122 -10.27 -2.27 6.18
CA GLY A 122 -9.25 -2.17 7.20
C GLY A 122 -7.89 -2.53 6.62
N ILE A 123 -6.89 -1.69 6.89
CA ILE A 123 -5.50 -1.89 6.45
C ILE A 123 -4.58 -1.83 7.65
N LEU A 124 -3.70 -2.81 7.74
CA LEU A 124 -2.55 -2.77 8.63
C LEU A 124 -1.36 -2.21 7.86
N PHE A 125 -0.83 -1.07 8.31
CA PHE A 125 0.36 -0.48 7.71
C PHE A 125 1.60 -0.78 8.54
N GLU A 126 2.69 -1.06 7.85
CA GLU A 126 4.07 -1.00 8.31
C GLU A 126 4.73 0.25 7.73
N THR A 127 5.87 0.63 8.28
CA THR A 127 6.71 1.69 7.71
C THR A 127 7.94 1.07 7.07
N GLU A 128 8.38 1.65 5.95
CA GLU A 128 9.54 1.20 5.19
C GLU A 128 10.42 2.40 4.82
N ASP A 129 11.72 2.27 5.08
CA ASP A 129 12.69 3.27 4.65
C ASP A 129 13.02 3.09 3.16
N TYR A 130 13.16 4.19 2.45
CA TYR A 130 13.59 4.22 1.06
C TYR A 130 14.58 5.33 0.83
N GLU A 131 15.47 5.15 -0.14
CA GLU A 131 16.42 6.17 -0.57
C GLU A 131 15.74 7.11 -1.57
N LYS A 132 15.79 8.43 -1.29
CA LYS A 132 15.31 9.45 -2.19
C LYS A 132 16.37 9.76 -3.27
N ASN A 133 15.96 10.42 -4.36
CA ASN A 133 16.86 10.81 -5.45
C ASN A 133 18.03 11.70 -5.02
N ASP A 134 17.91 12.40 -3.90
CA ASP A 134 18.97 13.23 -3.31
C ASP A 134 19.89 12.44 -2.36
N GLY A 135 19.70 11.12 -2.24
CA GLY A 135 20.45 10.26 -1.34
C GLY A 135 20.01 10.32 0.13
N SER A 136 19.02 11.15 0.47
CA SER A 136 18.45 11.16 1.82
C SER A 136 17.49 9.98 2.02
N ILE A 137 17.34 9.53 3.28
CA ILE A 137 16.40 8.47 3.62
C ILE A 137 15.03 9.09 3.90
N GLY A 138 14.02 8.56 3.23
CA GLY A 138 12.62 8.81 3.52
C GLY A 138 11.96 7.61 4.14
N THR A 139 10.81 7.79 4.77
CA THR A 139 9.97 6.70 5.29
C THR A 139 8.60 6.78 4.63
N LYS A 140 8.10 5.66 4.17
CA LYS A 140 6.76 5.51 3.60
C LYS A 140 5.98 4.44 4.37
N VAL A 141 4.65 4.48 4.29
CA VAL A 141 3.81 3.38 4.77
C VAL A 141 3.56 2.38 3.65
N VAL A 142 3.56 1.11 4.01
CA VAL A 142 3.28 0.00 3.10
C VAL A 142 2.21 -0.91 3.71
N PRO A 143 1.25 -1.42 2.92
CA PRO A 143 0.23 -2.31 3.43
C PRO A 143 0.85 -3.67 3.79
N ALA A 144 0.71 -4.08 5.04
CA ALA A 144 1.12 -5.40 5.52
C ALA A 144 0.00 -6.43 5.37
N ALA A 145 -1.25 -6.05 5.68
CA ALA A 145 -2.41 -6.92 5.59
C ALA A 145 -3.71 -6.13 5.51
N PHE A 146 -4.79 -6.84 5.15
CA PHE A 146 -6.14 -6.30 5.01
C PHE A 146 -7.11 -7.09 5.89
N PHE A 147 -8.19 -6.42 6.34
CA PHE A 147 -9.25 -7.03 7.12
C PHE A 147 -10.61 -6.37 6.83
N ASP A 148 -11.69 -7.09 7.07
CA ASP A 148 -13.06 -6.56 7.02
C ASP A 148 -13.28 -5.66 8.26
N PRO A 149 -13.55 -4.35 8.09
CA PRO A 149 -13.65 -3.43 9.21
C PRO A 149 -14.82 -3.70 10.17
N THR A 150 -15.84 -4.45 9.71
CA THR A 150 -17.03 -4.77 10.51
C THR A 150 -16.82 -6.01 11.38
N THR A 151 -16.19 -7.05 10.83
CA THR A 151 -16.02 -8.34 11.50
C THR A 151 -14.61 -8.55 12.04
N GLU A 152 -13.66 -7.69 11.64
CA GLU A 152 -12.22 -7.82 11.89
C GLU A 152 -11.58 -9.10 11.33
N LEU A 153 -12.30 -9.83 10.50
CA LEU A 153 -11.80 -11.04 9.86
C LEU A 153 -10.82 -10.70 8.74
N MET A 154 -9.74 -11.46 8.67
CA MET A 154 -8.79 -11.43 7.57
C MET A 154 -9.25 -12.33 6.41
N ALA A 155 -8.65 -12.18 5.23
CA ALA A 155 -9.07 -12.87 4.01
C ALA A 155 -9.23 -14.39 4.17
N ALA A 156 -8.25 -15.07 4.79
CA ALA A 156 -8.33 -16.53 5.00
C ALA A 156 -9.50 -16.90 5.91
N GLU A 157 -9.75 -16.11 6.96
CA GLU A 157 -10.84 -16.36 7.90
C GLU A 157 -12.21 -16.18 7.23
N ILE A 158 -12.35 -15.19 6.33
CA ILE A 158 -13.55 -14.96 5.54
C ILE A 158 -13.79 -16.13 4.57
N LEU A 159 -12.76 -16.57 3.87
CA LEU A 159 -12.86 -17.70 2.93
C LEU A 159 -13.17 -19.02 3.63
N ASP A 160 -12.62 -19.22 4.82
CA ASP A 160 -12.91 -20.38 5.68
C ASP A 160 -14.25 -20.26 6.45
N ARG A 161 -15.00 -19.17 6.24
CA ARG A 161 -16.27 -18.88 6.93
C ARG A 161 -16.18 -18.87 8.46
N LYS A 162 -15.04 -18.43 9.01
CA LYS A 162 -14.87 -18.26 10.44
C LYS A 162 -15.71 -17.11 10.97
N VAL A 163 -16.13 -17.21 12.22
CA VAL A 163 -16.94 -16.17 12.89
C VAL A 163 -16.16 -15.33 13.88
N GLN A 164 -14.93 -15.75 14.22
CA GLN A 164 -14.09 -15.03 15.20
C GLN A 164 -12.75 -14.61 14.55
N PRO A 165 -12.33 -13.36 14.74
CA PRO A 165 -11.08 -12.84 14.21
C PRO A 165 -9.90 -13.26 15.11
N LEU A 166 -9.25 -14.35 14.77
CA LEU A 166 -8.11 -14.89 15.53
C LEU A 166 -6.74 -14.43 15.01
N GLN A 167 -6.70 -14.01 13.73
CA GLN A 167 -5.44 -13.69 13.06
C GLN A 167 -5.06 -12.21 13.21
N LEU A 168 -6.03 -11.30 13.19
CA LEU A 168 -5.78 -9.87 13.17
C LEU A 168 -4.89 -9.42 14.33
N ALA A 169 -5.19 -9.83 15.58
CA ALA A 169 -4.41 -9.47 16.75
C ALA A 169 -2.95 -9.94 16.67
N LYS A 170 -2.70 -11.12 16.10
CA LYS A 170 -1.36 -11.68 15.92
C LYS A 170 -0.57 -10.86 14.89
N VAL A 171 -1.23 -10.50 13.78
CA VAL A 171 -0.58 -9.70 12.73
C VAL A 171 -0.30 -8.29 13.24
N VAL A 172 -1.21 -7.66 13.99
CA VAL A 172 -0.96 -6.36 14.63
C VAL A 172 0.27 -6.38 15.53
N GLN A 173 0.46 -7.44 16.32
CA GLN A 173 1.65 -7.59 17.17
C GLN A 173 2.95 -7.83 16.39
N SER A 174 2.86 -8.31 15.14
CA SER A 174 4.01 -8.56 14.29
C SER A 174 4.42 -7.39 13.41
N LEU A 175 3.61 -6.32 13.37
CA LEU A 175 3.91 -5.12 12.59
C LEU A 175 5.22 -4.49 13.05
N ARG A 176 6.04 -4.10 12.07
CA ARG A 176 7.36 -3.55 12.35
C ARG A 176 7.77 -2.51 11.31
N HIS A 177 8.73 -1.70 11.69
CA HIS A 177 9.47 -0.88 10.76
C HIS A 177 10.41 -1.73 9.91
N ARG A 178 10.43 -1.48 8.60
CA ARG A 178 11.36 -2.11 7.65
C ARG A 178 12.50 -1.13 7.36
N PRO A 179 13.71 -1.36 7.90
CA PRO A 179 14.84 -0.49 7.60
C PRO A 179 15.27 -0.65 6.14
N LEU A 180 15.96 0.37 5.62
CA LEU A 180 16.54 0.33 4.27
C LEU A 180 17.41 -0.92 4.10
N LYS A 181 17.13 -1.70 3.09
CA LYS A 181 17.99 -2.83 2.70
C LYS A 181 19.33 -2.27 2.24
N LYS A 182 20.41 -2.56 2.96
CA LYS A 182 21.76 -2.21 2.49
C LYS A 182 21.98 -2.93 1.17
N ARG A 183 22.18 -2.18 0.08
CA ARG A 183 22.77 -2.73 -1.15
C ARG A 183 24.13 -3.30 -0.75
N ASN A 184 24.26 -4.63 -0.77
CA ASN A 184 25.56 -5.26 -0.64
C ASN A 184 26.40 -4.77 -1.81
N GLY A 185 27.33 -3.86 -1.50
CA GLY A 185 28.28 -3.35 -2.48
C GLY A 185 28.96 -4.52 -3.18
N ALA A 186 29.19 -4.38 -4.47
CA ALA A 186 29.86 -5.34 -5.32
C ALA A 186 31.02 -6.02 -4.57
N GLN A 187 30.85 -7.29 -4.25
CA GLN A 187 31.97 -8.14 -3.88
C GLN A 187 32.88 -8.22 -5.09
N GLN A 188 34.05 -7.63 -4.97
CA GLN A 188 35.17 -7.87 -5.87
C GLN A 188 35.29 -9.37 -6.10
N SER A 189 35.19 -9.75 -7.36
CA SER A 189 35.43 -11.10 -7.85
C SER A 189 36.84 -11.58 -7.46
N ALA A 190 36.90 -12.37 -6.39
CA ALA A 190 38.00 -13.26 -6.14
C ALA A 190 37.55 -14.65 -6.61
N SER A 191 38.14 -15.08 -7.69
CA SER A 191 38.03 -16.39 -8.30
C SER A 191 38.05 -17.53 -7.28
N ARG A 192 36.96 -18.35 -7.24
CA ARG A 192 37.01 -19.76 -6.82
C ARG A 192 35.98 -20.58 -7.60
N GLN A 193 36.49 -21.69 -8.11
CA GLN A 193 35.86 -22.72 -8.92
C GLN A 193 34.59 -23.36 -8.32
N PRO A 194 33.77 -24.04 -9.14
CA PRO A 194 32.41 -24.43 -8.80
C PRO A 194 32.36 -25.78 -8.10
N GLN A 195 31.55 -25.87 -7.04
CA GLN A 195 31.03 -27.16 -6.57
C GLN A 195 29.57 -27.01 -6.16
N GLY A 196 28.77 -27.91 -6.65
CA GLY A 196 27.37 -27.90 -6.92
C GLY A 196 26.37 -27.94 -5.75
N ASN A 197 25.13 -27.84 -6.18
CA ASN A 197 23.85 -28.18 -5.56
C ASN A 197 23.35 -27.35 -4.38
N GLY A 198 22.21 -26.69 -4.63
CA GLY A 198 21.33 -26.17 -3.60
C GLY A 198 20.33 -25.18 -4.15
N LEU A 199 19.14 -25.64 -4.52
CA LEU A 199 17.98 -24.83 -4.87
C LEU A 199 17.64 -23.87 -3.73
N SER A 200 17.81 -22.58 -3.95
CA SER A 200 17.27 -21.52 -3.12
C SER A 200 16.93 -20.35 -4.04
N GLY A 201 15.66 -20.26 -4.41
CA GLY A 201 15.13 -19.18 -5.23
C GLY A 201 15.16 -17.88 -4.45
N GLY A 202 16.16 -17.05 -4.68
CA GLY A 202 16.22 -15.67 -4.27
C GLY A 202 15.41 -14.83 -5.24
N PHE A 203 14.28 -14.29 -4.79
CA PHE A 203 13.57 -13.23 -5.48
C PHE A 203 14.16 -11.89 -5.02
N ASP A 204 15.31 -11.53 -5.55
CA ASP A 204 15.90 -10.22 -5.41
C ASP A 204 16.14 -9.68 -6.82
N GLU A 205 15.39 -8.65 -7.15
CA GLU A 205 15.68 -7.53 -8.04
C GLU A 205 14.39 -6.95 -8.59
N MET A 206 13.76 -6.09 -7.79
CA MET A 206 12.90 -5.06 -8.34
C MET A 206 13.44 -3.72 -7.86
N ASP A 207 14.22 -3.08 -8.73
CA ASP A 207 14.53 -1.67 -8.59
C ASP A 207 13.22 -0.88 -8.69
N ASP A 208 12.83 -0.31 -7.55
CA ASP A 208 11.73 0.64 -7.41
C ASP A 208 12.13 2.00 -8.00
N ASP A 209 12.19 2.09 -9.33
CA ASP A 209 12.12 3.39 -9.99
C ASP A 209 10.63 3.80 -10.08
N ILE A 210 10.07 4.20 -8.95
CA ILE A 210 8.79 4.91 -8.89
C ILE A 210 9.10 6.39 -9.04
N PRO A 211 8.70 7.04 -10.14
CA PRO A 211 8.71 8.49 -10.19
C PRO A 211 7.63 9.01 -9.24
N PHE A 212 8.07 9.68 -8.19
CA PHE A 212 7.19 10.47 -7.33
C PHE A 212 6.79 11.77 -8.00
#